data_279e64060f2615ac670ad40b608f2633
#
_entry.id   279e64060f2615ac670ad40b608f2633
#
_cell.length_a   1.000
_cell.length_b   1.000
_cell.length_c   1.000
_cell.angle_alpha   90.00
_cell.angle_beta   90.00
_cell.angle_gamma   90.00
#
_symmetry.space_group_name_H-M   'P 1'
#
loop_
_entity.id
_entity.type
_entity.pdbx_description
1 polymer ?
#
loop_
_entity_poly.entity_id
_entity_poly.type
_entity_poly.pdbx_seq_one_letter_code
_entity_poly.pdbx_strand_id
1 'polypeptide(L)'
;MTALHGGDAARIRDLAMQILTEKEPVQVWPLLMERLTGDLPCDLAVLIDLDWAAGTGHALTGAPDWLHEAPLDALIHSHMRAHPLLRHYARARTRTSLAMDEVADDRWWQSEAYHAGKAAIGIDRQLALPLRSPPGRIRGVIVSRSRHGFADRDLEYAELARTLLDTVEAHEAAAFARPGVADPAEYRITPRELAVLGLLCEGLTAHAIGTRLGISPATATKHTENLYRKLCVNDRVTAVRKALHLGLIGSPPDDVPG
;
A
#
# COMPACT_ATOMS: atom_id res chain seq x y z
N MET A 1 18.16 15.30 20.81
CA MET A 1 17.84 16.05 19.55
C MET A 1 19.09 15.96 18.69
N THR A 2 19.17 14.94 17.87
CA THR A 2 20.27 14.74 16.91
C THR A 2 20.02 15.71 15.76
N ALA A 3 21.03 16.45 15.34
CA ALA A 3 20.90 17.44 14.27
C ALA A 3 20.56 16.71 12.96
N LEU A 4 19.41 17.01 12.39
CA LEU A 4 19.02 16.60 11.04
C LEU A 4 20.20 16.80 10.09
N HIS A 5 20.62 15.75 9.42
CA HIS A 5 21.60 15.89 8.36
C HIS A 5 21.01 16.79 7.28
N GLY A 6 21.63 17.93 6.98
CA GLY A 6 21.09 18.94 6.06
C GLY A 6 20.69 18.38 4.68
N GLY A 7 21.24 17.23 4.31
CA GLY A 7 20.87 16.52 3.08
C GLY A 7 19.49 15.84 3.13
N ASP A 8 19.05 15.36 4.26
CA ASP A 8 17.79 14.60 4.36
C ASP A 8 16.57 15.54 4.31
N ALA A 9 16.68 16.70 4.98
CA ALA A 9 15.65 17.75 4.87
C ALA A 9 15.54 18.29 3.42
N ALA A 10 16.66 18.41 2.69
CA ALA A 10 16.67 18.80 1.31
C ALA A 10 15.95 17.76 0.42
N ARG A 11 16.22 16.47 0.61
CA ARG A 11 15.56 15.39 -0.13
C ARG A 11 14.04 15.37 0.09
N ILE A 12 13.59 15.53 1.33
CA ILE A 12 12.15 15.60 1.66
C ILE A 12 11.51 16.84 1.03
N ARG A 13 12.18 17.99 1.05
CA ARG A 13 11.69 19.19 0.39
C ARG A 13 11.56 18.99 -1.12
N ASP A 14 12.58 18.40 -1.74
CA ASP A 14 12.61 18.17 -3.19
C ASP A 14 11.51 17.17 -3.59
N LEU A 15 11.26 16.14 -2.76
CA LEU A 15 10.15 15.23 -2.94
C LEU A 15 8.80 15.95 -2.80
N ALA A 16 8.63 16.81 -1.80
CA ALA A 16 7.41 17.59 -1.63
C ALA A 16 7.15 18.49 -2.85
N MET A 17 8.20 19.12 -3.39
CA MET A 17 8.09 19.95 -4.60
C MET A 17 7.70 19.12 -5.83
N GLN A 18 8.25 17.92 -5.99
CA GLN A 18 7.84 17.00 -7.06
C GLN A 18 6.37 16.64 -6.97
N ILE A 19 5.88 16.29 -5.76
CA ILE A 19 4.46 15.97 -5.54
C ILE A 19 3.56 17.16 -5.89
N LEU A 20 3.93 18.36 -5.47
CA LEU A 20 3.15 19.57 -5.75
C LEU A 20 3.10 19.93 -7.24
N THR A 21 4.09 19.51 -8.02
CA THR A 21 4.17 19.76 -9.47
C THR A 21 3.61 18.61 -10.29
N GLU A 22 3.33 17.45 -9.67
CA GLU A 22 2.75 16.30 -10.35
C GLU A 22 1.31 16.63 -10.79
N LYS A 23 1.06 16.48 -12.08
CA LYS A 23 -0.25 16.80 -12.67
C LYS A 23 -1.23 15.62 -12.61
N GLU A 24 -0.68 14.41 -12.52
CA GLU A 24 -1.46 13.18 -12.48
C GLU A 24 -1.49 12.65 -11.04
N PRO A 25 -2.57 12.85 -10.27
CA PRO A 25 -2.65 12.40 -8.87
C PRO A 25 -2.33 10.91 -8.69
N VAL A 26 -2.62 10.11 -9.70
CA VAL A 26 -2.37 8.67 -9.74
C VAL A 26 -0.86 8.34 -9.67
N GLN A 27 0.01 9.23 -10.12
CA GLN A 27 1.47 9.01 -10.14
C GLN A 27 2.15 9.37 -8.81
N VAL A 28 1.45 10.01 -7.89
CA VAL A 28 2.06 10.48 -6.64
C VAL A 28 2.60 9.32 -5.80
N TRP A 29 1.84 8.23 -5.64
CA TRP A 29 2.29 7.08 -4.86
C TRP A 29 3.43 6.30 -5.52
N PRO A 30 3.41 5.97 -6.83
CA PRO A 30 4.56 5.41 -7.51
C PRO A 30 5.83 6.25 -7.34
N LEU A 31 5.72 7.57 -7.52
CA LEU A 31 6.82 8.50 -7.32
C LEU A 31 7.35 8.46 -5.88
N LEU A 32 6.46 8.46 -4.89
CA LEU A 32 6.82 8.35 -3.48
C LEU A 32 7.57 7.05 -3.18
N MET A 33 7.11 5.93 -3.70
CA MET A 33 7.74 4.62 -3.48
C MET A 33 9.12 4.57 -4.14
N GLU A 34 9.26 5.07 -5.36
CA GLU A 34 10.55 5.15 -6.06
C GLU A 34 11.55 6.01 -5.27
N ARG A 35 11.11 7.17 -4.78
CA ARG A 35 11.98 8.04 -3.98
C ARG A 35 12.35 7.44 -2.64
N LEU A 36 11.43 6.80 -1.95
CA LEU A 36 11.72 6.11 -0.70
C LEU A 36 12.75 4.98 -0.88
N THR A 37 12.65 4.22 -1.98
CA THR A 37 13.65 3.18 -2.30
C THR A 37 15.03 3.76 -2.62
N GLY A 38 15.10 4.94 -3.21
CA GLY A 38 16.36 5.62 -3.49
C GLY A 38 17.00 6.28 -2.27
N ASP A 39 16.18 6.92 -1.44
CA ASP A 39 16.65 7.71 -0.29
C ASP A 39 16.91 6.85 0.96
N LEU A 40 16.09 5.80 1.17
CA LEU A 40 16.33 4.73 2.12
C LEU A 40 16.86 3.53 1.32
N PRO A 41 18.17 3.25 1.30
CA PRO A 41 18.69 2.13 0.53
C PRO A 41 17.97 0.83 0.90
N CYS A 42 16.93 0.50 0.16
CA CYS A 42 16.09 -0.68 0.37
C CYS A 42 15.77 -1.37 -0.96
N ASP A 43 15.42 -2.64 -0.87
CA ASP A 43 15.12 -3.47 -2.02
C ASP A 43 13.65 -3.34 -2.45
N LEU A 44 12.80 -2.89 -1.51
CA LEU A 44 11.35 -2.83 -1.70
C LEU A 44 10.71 -1.77 -0.80
N ALA A 45 9.76 -1.01 -1.36
CA ALA A 45 8.81 -0.18 -0.62
C ALA A 45 7.39 -0.53 -1.03
N VAL A 46 6.52 -0.84 -0.07
CA VAL A 46 5.14 -1.28 -0.30
C VAL A 46 4.20 -0.51 0.61
N LEU A 47 3.18 0.11 0.06
CA LEU A 47 2.06 0.62 0.84
C LEU A 47 1.13 -0.54 1.18
N ILE A 48 0.82 -0.74 2.44
CA ILE A 48 -0.12 -1.75 2.93
C ILE A 48 -1.40 -1.10 3.46
N ASP A 49 -2.50 -1.80 3.28
CA ASP A 49 -3.79 -1.47 3.90
C ASP A 49 -4.44 -2.76 4.41
N LEU A 50 -4.53 -2.88 5.73
CA LEU A 50 -4.91 -4.11 6.41
C LEU A 50 -6.12 -3.88 7.31
N ASP A 51 -7.10 -4.77 7.23
CA ASP A 51 -8.13 -4.91 8.24
C ASP A 51 -7.66 -5.91 9.29
N TRP A 52 -7.28 -5.39 10.46
CA TRP A 52 -6.75 -6.23 11.54
C TRP A 52 -7.81 -7.17 12.12
N ALA A 53 -9.07 -6.72 12.21
CA ALA A 53 -10.15 -7.52 12.76
C ALA A 53 -10.54 -8.66 11.82
N ALA A 54 -10.73 -8.37 10.55
CA ALA A 54 -11.04 -9.36 9.53
C ALA A 54 -9.87 -10.30 9.22
N GLY A 55 -8.62 -9.89 9.52
CA GLY A 55 -7.43 -10.67 9.17
C GLY A 55 -7.14 -10.64 7.66
N THR A 56 -7.55 -9.58 6.98
CA THR A 56 -7.40 -9.41 5.54
C THR A 56 -6.61 -8.15 5.23
N GLY A 57 -6.10 -8.04 4.03
CA GLY A 57 -5.39 -6.84 3.60
C GLY A 57 -4.70 -7.00 2.26
N HIS A 58 -4.18 -5.90 1.78
CA HIS A 58 -3.56 -5.79 0.47
C HIS A 58 -2.26 -5.03 0.54
N ALA A 59 -1.34 -5.43 -0.32
CA ALA A 59 -0.15 -4.66 -0.64
C ALA A 59 -0.48 -3.74 -1.83
N LEU A 60 -0.27 -2.46 -1.62
CA LEU A 60 -0.72 -1.42 -2.52
C LEU A 60 0.45 -0.66 -3.13
N THR A 61 1.02 -1.00 -4.23
CA THR A 61 1.98 -0.21 -5.04
C THR A 61 3.48 -0.39 -4.83
N GLY A 62 4.23 0.12 -5.80
CA GLY A 62 5.68 0.24 -5.79
C GLY A 62 6.42 -1.09 -5.88
N ALA A 63 5.68 -2.15 -6.12
CA ALA A 63 6.26 -3.46 -6.23
C ALA A 63 6.96 -3.62 -7.58
N PRO A 64 8.21 -4.08 -7.61
CA PRO A 64 8.82 -4.56 -8.84
C PRO A 64 7.99 -5.70 -9.44
N ASP A 65 8.06 -5.88 -10.76
CA ASP A 65 7.23 -6.86 -11.50
C ASP A 65 7.25 -8.26 -10.89
N TRP A 66 8.40 -8.70 -10.36
CA TRP A 66 8.53 -10.01 -9.70
C TRP A 66 7.66 -10.15 -8.43
N LEU A 67 7.30 -9.06 -7.78
CA LEU A 67 6.47 -9.11 -6.57
C LEU A 67 4.98 -9.29 -6.91
N HIS A 68 4.56 -8.94 -8.12
CA HIS A 68 3.19 -9.23 -8.58
C HIS A 68 2.92 -10.74 -8.68
N GLU A 69 3.97 -11.55 -8.83
CA GLU A 69 3.90 -13.01 -8.82
C GLU A 69 4.00 -13.59 -7.40
N ALA A 70 4.47 -12.81 -6.44
CA ALA A 70 4.59 -13.27 -5.05
C ALA A 70 3.22 -13.32 -4.37
N PRO A 71 2.95 -14.36 -3.55
CA PRO A 71 1.67 -14.52 -2.89
C PRO A 71 1.53 -13.60 -1.67
N LEU A 72 1.73 -12.28 -1.83
CA LEU A 72 1.74 -11.31 -0.74
C LEU A 72 0.43 -11.30 0.04
N ASP A 73 -0.70 -11.29 -0.67
CA ASP A 73 -2.01 -11.31 -0.02
C ASP A 73 -2.21 -12.60 0.80
N ALA A 74 -1.72 -13.75 0.29
CA ALA A 74 -1.76 -15.01 1.02
C ALA A 74 -0.83 -14.99 2.25
N LEU A 75 0.37 -14.40 2.13
CA LEU A 75 1.30 -14.21 3.24
C LEU A 75 0.72 -13.29 4.31
N ILE A 76 0.13 -12.16 3.90
CA ILE A 76 -0.56 -11.25 4.79
C ILE A 76 -1.66 -12.00 5.53
N HIS A 77 -2.53 -12.67 4.81
CA HIS A 77 -3.65 -13.41 5.39
C HIS A 77 -3.20 -14.48 6.40
N SER A 78 -2.15 -15.23 6.07
CA SER A 78 -1.67 -16.32 6.92
C SER A 78 -0.85 -15.86 8.12
N HIS A 79 -0.06 -14.78 7.98
CA HIS A 79 0.99 -14.45 8.94
C HIS A 79 0.91 -13.04 9.55
N MET A 80 -0.02 -12.17 9.11
CA MET A 80 -0.08 -10.78 9.61
C MET A 80 -0.19 -10.70 11.15
N ARG A 81 -0.93 -11.62 11.78
CA ARG A 81 -1.11 -11.62 13.23
C ARG A 81 0.14 -12.03 14.01
N ALA A 82 1.06 -12.75 13.38
CA ALA A 82 2.35 -13.09 13.96
C ALA A 82 3.39 -11.99 13.76
N HIS A 83 3.22 -11.13 12.76
CA HIS A 83 4.20 -10.13 12.36
C HIS A 83 4.40 -9.03 13.41
N PRO A 84 5.62 -8.81 13.95
CA PRO A 84 5.85 -7.93 15.10
C PRO A 84 5.43 -6.49 14.87
N LEU A 85 5.80 -5.87 13.75
CA LEU A 85 5.41 -4.49 13.42
C LEU A 85 3.89 -4.34 13.33
N LEU A 86 3.21 -5.26 12.66
CA LEU A 86 1.74 -5.21 12.52
C LEU A 86 1.04 -5.39 13.88
N ARG A 87 1.53 -6.32 14.70
CA ARG A 87 1.04 -6.49 16.09
C ARG A 87 1.25 -5.24 16.93
N HIS A 88 2.40 -4.59 16.76
CA HIS A 88 2.69 -3.35 17.46
C HIS A 88 1.66 -2.28 17.11
N TYR A 89 1.47 -1.99 15.82
CA TYR A 89 0.54 -0.95 15.37
C TYR A 89 -0.93 -1.29 15.60
N ALA A 90 -1.30 -2.55 15.62
CA ALA A 90 -2.64 -2.97 16.01
C ALA A 90 -2.99 -2.63 17.47
N ARG A 91 -1.98 -2.50 18.33
CA ARG A 91 -2.14 -2.26 19.78
C ARG A 91 -1.76 -0.83 20.19
N ALA A 92 -0.76 -0.26 19.54
CA ALA A 92 -0.23 1.04 19.88
C ALA A 92 -1.11 2.15 19.31
N ARG A 93 -1.27 3.22 20.09
CA ARG A 93 -1.89 4.47 19.62
C ARG A 93 -0.87 5.43 18.99
N THR A 94 0.41 5.09 19.08
CA THR A 94 1.50 5.89 18.52
C THR A 94 1.71 5.54 17.03
N ARG A 95 2.10 6.54 16.26
CA ARG A 95 2.41 6.41 14.85
C ARG A 95 3.85 6.82 14.56
N THR A 96 4.77 6.30 15.37
CA THR A 96 6.21 6.49 15.17
C THR A 96 6.72 5.43 14.18
N SER A 97 7.59 5.82 13.28
CA SER A 97 8.29 4.87 12.40
C SER A 97 9.16 3.94 13.23
N LEU A 98 9.13 2.65 12.97
CA LEU A 98 9.84 1.62 13.73
C LEU A 98 10.49 0.59 12.81
N ALA A 99 11.71 0.21 13.16
CA ALA A 99 12.36 -0.93 12.53
C ALA A 99 11.90 -2.26 13.17
N MET A 100 11.95 -3.34 12.40
CA MET A 100 11.61 -4.68 12.87
C MET A 100 12.44 -5.08 14.09
N ASP A 101 13.72 -4.71 14.10
CA ASP A 101 14.68 -5.04 15.18
C ASP A 101 14.29 -4.41 16.53
N GLU A 102 13.45 -3.36 16.55
CA GLU A 102 12.99 -2.69 17.79
C GLU A 102 11.80 -3.41 18.45
N VAL A 103 11.09 -4.26 17.70
CA VAL A 103 9.84 -4.90 18.15
C VAL A 103 9.84 -6.41 18.04
N ALA A 104 10.78 -6.98 17.28
CA ALA A 104 10.93 -8.41 17.10
C ALA A 104 11.77 -9.02 18.24
N ASP A 105 11.36 -10.18 18.72
CA ASP A 105 12.13 -11.00 19.66
C ASP A 105 12.79 -12.19 18.91
N ASP A 106 13.61 -12.97 19.65
CA ASP A 106 14.30 -14.14 19.08
C ASP A 106 13.34 -15.18 18.50
N ARG A 107 12.11 -15.27 19.03
CA ARG A 107 11.09 -16.21 18.55
C ARG A 107 10.60 -15.84 17.17
N TRP A 108 10.54 -14.53 16.87
CA TRP A 108 10.18 -14.08 15.54
C TRP A 108 11.16 -14.57 14.48
N TRP A 109 12.45 -14.41 14.71
CA TRP A 109 13.50 -14.80 13.77
C TRP A 109 13.58 -16.31 13.53
N GLN A 110 12.98 -17.11 14.43
CA GLN A 110 12.89 -18.58 14.34
C GLN A 110 11.52 -19.04 13.84
N SER A 111 10.57 -18.13 13.61
CA SER A 111 9.18 -18.47 13.29
C SER A 111 9.01 -18.92 11.84
N GLU A 112 8.00 -19.77 11.61
CA GLU A 112 7.56 -20.14 10.28
C GLU A 112 7.16 -18.91 9.45
N ALA A 113 6.46 -17.96 10.09
CA ALA A 113 6.03 -16.72 9.46
C ALA A 113 7.20 -15.89 8.90
N TYR A 114 8.29 -15.77 9.65
CA TYR A 114 9.51 -15.10 9.18
C TYR A 114 10.14 -15.85 8.01
N HIS A 115 10.30 -17.16 8.13
CA HIS A 115 10.92 -17.97 7.06
C HIS A 115 10.06 -18.00 5.80
N ALA A 116 8.75 -18.07 5.92
CA ALA A 116 7.83 -18.00 4.77
C ALA A 116 7.91 -16.64 4.06
N GLY A 117 7.91 -15.53 4.82
CA GLY A 117 8.08 -14.19 4.27
C GLY A 117 9.43 -14.03 3.56
N LYS A 118 10.52 -14.46 4.22
CA LYS A 118 11.87 -14.40 3.64
C LYS A 118 12.00 -15.24 2.37
N ALA A 119 11.41 -16.42 2.33
CA ALA A 119 11.42 -17.28 1.15
C ALA A 119 10.65 -16.68 -0.03
N ALA A 120 9.50 -16.01 0.26
CA ALA A 120 8.63 -15.46 -0.76
C ALA A 120 9.15 -14.16 -1.38
N ILE A 121 9.78 -13.27 -0.58
CA ILE A 121 10.19 -11.94 -1.04
C ILE A 121 11.71 -11.68 -0.90
N GLY A 122 12.49 -12.66 -0.41
CA GLY A 122 13.94 -12.55 -0.29
C GLY A 122 14.45 -11.52 0.72
N ILE A 123 13.57 -10.94 1.53
CA ILE A 123 13.83 -9.76 2.37
C ILE A 123 13.59 -10.11 3.83
N ASP A 124 14.44 -9.62 4.73
CA ASP A 124 14.35 -9.96 6.14
C ASP A 124 14.38 -8.75 7.10
N ARG A 125 14.82 -7.58 6.65
CA ARG A 125 14.82 -6.36 7.47
C ARG A 125 13.76 -5.41 6.99
N GLN A 126 12.94 -4.91 7.92
CA GLN A 126 11.81 -4.06 7.62
C GLN A 126 11.78 -2.84 8.52
N LEU A 127 11.34 -1.72 7.95
CA LEU A 127 11.04 -0.47 8.62
C LEU A 127 9.63 -0.03 8.22
N ALA A 128 8.77 0.25 9.17
CA ALA A 128 7.42 0.69 8.93
C ALA A 128 7.26 2.19 9.11
N LEU A 129 6.56 2.82 8.18
CA LEU A 129 6.11 4.21 8.23
C LEU A 129 4.57 4.18 8.35
N PRO A 130 4.01 4.19 9.57
CA PRO A 130 2.57 4.07 9.76
C PRO A 130 1.85 5.36 9.34
N LEU A 131 0.76 5.23 8.61
CA LEU A 131 -0.10 6.32 8.18
C LEU A 131 -1.38 6.38 9.03
N ARG A 132 -2.14 7.46 8.86
CA ARG A 132 -3.44 7.61 9.51
C ARG A 132 -4.41 6.54 9.02
N SER A 133 -5.06 5.87 9.95
CA SER A 133 -6.06 4.85 9.64
C SER A 133 -7.14 4.81 10.72
N PRO A 134 -8.38 4.42 10.38
CA PRO A 134 -9.44 4.17 11.34
C PRO A 134 -9.05 3.09 12.35
N PRO A 135 -9.70 3.04 13.52
CA PRO A 135 -9.53 1.94 14.47
C PRO A 135 -9.77 0.58 13.79
N GLY A 136 -8.93 -0.40 14.10
CA GLY A 136 -9.01 -1.74 13.50
C GLY A 136 -8.34 -1.88 12.13
N ARG A 137 -7.92 -0.79 11.49
CA ARG A 137 -7.12 -0.82 10.27
C ARG A 137 -5.67 -0.45 10.54
N ILE A 138 -4.77 -1.01 9.75
CA ILE A 138 -3.35 -0.68 9.74
C ILE A 138 -3.01 -0.27 8.32
N ARG A 139 -2.58 0.97 8.15
CA ARG A 139 -2.15 1.51 6.88
C ARG A 139 -0.76 2.12 7.04
N GLY A 140 0.10 1.91 6.07
CA GLY A 140 1.46 2.44 6.12
C GLY A 140 2.35 1.92 5.01
N VAL A 141 3.53 2.49 4.90
CA VAL A 141 4.56 2.01 4.01
C VAL A 141 5.50 1.09 4.79
N ILE A 142 5.79 -0.08 4.22
CA ILE A 142 6.85 -0.97 4.68
C ILE A 142 7.98 -0.87 3.68
N VAL A 143 9.14 -0.40 4.13
CA VAL A 143 10.38 -0.49 3.37
C VAL A 143 11.18 -1.69 3.86
N SER A 144 11.79 -2.40 2.94
CA SER A 144 12.41 -3.70 3.23
C SER A 144 13.75 -3.84 2.53
N ARG A 145 14.71 -4.49 3.21
CA ARG A 145 16.03 -4.80 2.64
C ARG A 145 16.58 -6.13 3.17
N SER A 146 17.49 -6.73 2.41
CA SER A 146 17.97 -8.10 2.62
C SER A 146 19.25 -8.22 3.46
N ARG A 147 19.92 -7.13 3.83
CA ARG A 147 21.25 -7.22 4.44
C ARG A 147 21.36 -6.61 5.82
N HIS A 148 21.34 -5.31 5.96
CA HIS A 148 21.62 -4.65 7.24
C HIS A 148 20.32 -4.13 7.87
N GLY A 149 20.25 -4.08 9.22
CA GLY A 149 19.18 -3.39 9.95
C GLY A 149 19.16 -1.90 9.60
N PHE A 150 18.09 -1.22 9.94
CA PHE A 150 17.95 0.22 9.74
C PHE A 150 18.67 0.96 10.86
N ALA A 151 19.49 1.97 10.50
CA ALA A 151 20.19 2.80 11.44
C ALA A 151 19.30 3.96 11.92
N ASP A 152 19.70 4.63 13.01
CA ASP A 152 18.98 5.78 13.55
C ASP A 152 18.69 6.85 12.50
N ARG A 153 19.64 7.10 11.59
CA ARG A 153 19.44 8.01 10.45
C ARG A 153 18.30 7.57 9.53
N ASP A 154 18.19 6.28 9.26
CA ASP A 154 17.11 5.74 8.41
C ASP A 154 15.75 5.97 9.09
N LEU A 155 15.69 5.80 10.41
CA LEU A 155 14.50 6.07 11.23
C LEU A 155 14.14 7.55 11.23
N GLU A 156 15.13 8.45 11.40
CA GLU A 156 14.91 9.89 11.34
C GLU A 156 14.37 10.32 9.96
N TYR A 157 14.96 9.83 8.89
CA TYR A 157 14.46 10.07 7.53
C TYR A 157 13.05 9.53 7.32
N ALA A 158 12.78 8.30 7.77
CA ALA A 158 11.48 7.67 7.68
C ALA A 158 10.39 8.48 8.40
N GLU A 159 10.71 9.07 9.56
CA GLU A 159 9.75 9.88 10.32
C GLU A 159 9.41 11.20 9.59
N LEU A 160 10.41 11.81 8.94
CA LEU A 160 10.18 12.98 8.07
C LEU A 160 9.31 12.60 6.85
N ALA A 161 9.67 11.51 6.18
CA ALA A 161 8.92 11.00 5.03
C ALA A 161 7.49 10.65 5.42
N ARG A 162 7.28 10.01 6.58
CA ARG A 162 5.94 9.67 7.10
C ARG A 162 5.07 10.91 7.24
N THR A 163 5.62 12.01 7.73
CA THR A 163 4.86 13.27 7.85
C THR A 163 4.40 13.79 6.50
N LEU A 164 5.23 13.70 5.48
CA LEU A 164 4.87 14.05 4.12
C LEU A 164 3.80 13.10 3.55
N LEU A 165 3.97 11.79 3.76
CA LEU A 165 3.00 10.77 3.34
C LEU A 165 1.62 10.98 3.99
N ASP A 166 1.56 11.27 5.29
CA ASP A 166 0.32 11.62 5.98
C ASP A 166 -0.37 12.85 5.35
N THR A 167 0.41 13.83 4.89
CA THR A 167 -0.11 15.03 4.23
C THR A 167 -0.67 14.71 2.85
N VAL A 168 0.04 13.88 2.07
CA VAL A 168 -0.42 13.41 0.77
C VAL A 168 -1.72 12.63 0.91
N GLU A 169 -1.80 11.70 1.86
CA GLU A 169 -3.03 10.96 2.15
C GLU A 169 -4.21 11.87 2.49
N ALA A 170 -3.98 12.84 3.37
CA ALA A 170 -5.03 13.79 3.76
C ALA A 170 -5.50 14.64 2.56
N HIS A 171 -4.56 15.04 1.69
CA HIS A 171 -4.88 15.79 0.48
C HIS A 171 -5.69 14.96 -0.50
N GLU A 172 -5.28 13.72 -0.74
CA GLU A 172 -6.02 12.80 -1.60
C GLU A 172 -7.41 12.49 -1.04
N ALA A 173 -7.53 12.19 0.27
CA ALA A 173 -8.81 11.98 0.91
C ALA A 173 -9.74 13.18 0.75
N ALA A 174 -9.22 14.41 0.85
CA ALA A 174 -9.98 15.63 0.62
C ALA A 174 -10.38 15.81 -0.87
N ALA A 175 -9.51 15.41 -1.79
CA ALA A 175 -9.80 15.40 -3.23
C ALA A 175 -10.87 14.35 -3.57
N PHE A 176 -10.81 13.16 -2.94
CA PHE A 176 -11.81 12.10 -3.09
C PHE A 176 -13.16 12.43 -2.43
N ALA A 177 -13.18 13.30 -1.42
CA ALA A 177 -14.42 13.78 -0.80
C ALA A 177 -15.25 14.70 -1.71
N ARG A 178 -14.68 15.10 -2.86
CA ARG A 178 -15.43 15.81 -3.93
C ARG A 178 -15.73 14.81 -5.04
N PRO A 179 -16.95 14.23 -5.11
CA PRO A 179 -17.30 13.29 -6.16
C PRO A 179 -17.27 14.02 -7.52
N GLY A 180 -16.26 13.73 -8.31
CA GLY A 180 -16.39 13.84 -9.75
C GLY A 180 -17.24 12.65 -10.18
N VAL A 181 -18.43 12.87 -10.69
CA VAL A 181 -19.21 11.78 -11.30
C VAL A 181 -18.78 11.70 -12.75
N ALA A 182 -17.69 10.95 -13.01
CA ALA A 182 -17.31 10.64 -14.38
C ALA A 182 -18.22 9.55 -14.94
N ASP A 183 -18.67 9.72 -16.17
CA ASP A 183 -19.44 8.68 -16.86
C ASP A 183 -18.47 7.54 -17.24
N PRO A 184 -18.71 6.28 -16.82
CA PRO A 184 -17.95 5.12 -17.27
C PRO A 184 -17.78 5.05 -18.80
N ALA A 185 -18.72 5.60 -19.55
CA ALA A 185 -18.68 5.65 -21.02
C ALA A 185 -17.53 6.51 -21.56
N GLU A 186 -17.11 7.58 -20.84
CA GLU A 186 -15.99 8.42 -21.22
C GLU A 186 -14.68 7.62 -21.28
N TYR A 187 -14.53 6.65 -20.37
CA TYR A 187 -13.38 5.73 -20.30
C TYR A 187 -13.62 4.43 -21.10
N ARG A 188 -14.74 4.32 -21.81
CA ARG A 188 -15.16 3.09 -22.53
C ARG A 188 -15.18 1.85 -21.62
N ILE A 189 -15.46 2.02 -20.33
CA ILE A 189 -15.57 0.93 -19.38
C ILE A 189 -16.91 0.24 -19.59
N THR A 190 -16.86 -1.07 -19.85
CA THR A 190 -18.07 -1.87 -20.01
C THR A 190 -18.72 -2.19 -18.67
N PRO A 191 -20.04 -2.51 -18.62
CA PRO A 191 -20.69 -2.93 -17.39
C PRO A 191 -19.98 -4.12 -16.70
N ARG A 192 -19.36 -5.01 -17.48
CA ARG A 192 -18.62 -6.16 -16.96
C ARG A 192 -17.30 -5.74 -16.31
N GLU A 193 -16.59 -4.83 -16.93
CA GLU A 193 -15.36 -4.26 -16.36
C GLU A 193 -15.67 -3.42 -15.12
N LEU A 194 -16.77 -2.69 -15.10
CA LEU A 194 -17.21 -1.95 -13.92
C LEU A 194 -17.54 -2.89 -12.76
N ALA A 195 -18.19 -4.03 -13.02
CA ALA A 195 -18.43 -5.06 -12.00
C ALA A 195 -17.12 -5.67 -11.48
N VAL A 196 -16.15 -5.93 -12.36
CA VAL A 196 -14.80 -6.38 -11.97
C VAL A 196 -14.11 -5.32 -11.12
N LEU A 197 -14.21 -4.05 -11.49
CA LEU A 197 -13.64 -2.94 -10.73
C LEU A 197 -14.20 -2.86 -9.31
N GLY A 198 -15.51 -2.99 -9.13
CA GLY A 198 -16.14 -3.05 -7.83
C GLY A 198 -15.57 -4.19 -6.96
N LEU A 199 -15.44 -5.38 -7.53
CA LEU A 199 -14.88 -6.54 -6.83
C LEU A 199 -13.36 -6.42 -6.56
N LEU A 200 -12.63 -5.72 -7.42
CA LEU A 200 -11.25 -5.32 -7.13
C LEU A 200 -11.19 -4.40 -5.91
N CYS A 201 -12.14 -3.47 -5.76
CA CYS A 201 -12.21 -2.58 -4.59
C CYS A 201 -12.52 -3.34 -3.30
N GLU A 202 -13.33 -4.39 -3.37
CA GLU A 202 -13.60 -5.30 -2.25
C GLU A 202 -12.39 -6.19 -1.88
N GLY A 203 -11.31 -6.10 -2.64
CA GLY A 203 -10.11 -6.87 -2.34
C GLY A 203 -10.07 -8.28 -2.95
N LEU A 204 -11.01 -8.66 -3.81
CA LEU A 204 -11.10 -10.01 -4.34
C LEU A 204 -9.97 -10.32 -5.32
N THR A 205 -9.44 -11.54 -5.26
CA THR A 205 -8.50 -12.09 -6.24
C THR A 205 -9.20 -12.41 -7.56
N ALA A 206 -8.46 -12.58 -8.66
CA ALA A 206 -9.02 -12.99 -9.96
C ALA A 206 -9.83 -14.29 -9.86
N HIS A 207 -9.42 -15.22 -9.00
CA HIS A 207 -10.17 -16.46 -8.74
C HIS A 207 -11.51 -16.17 -8.07
N ALA A 208 -11.52 -15.37 -6.99
CA ALA A 208 -12.75 -15.00 -6.28
C ALA A 208 -13.69 -14.16 -7.16
N ILE A 209 -13.14 -13.26 -7.97
CA ILE A 209 -13.90 -12.49 -8.98
C ILE A 209 -14.54 -13.43 -9.99
N GLY A 210 -13.76 -14.41 -10.49
CA GLY A 210 -14.24 -15.42 -11.41
C GLY A 210 -15.44 -16.18 -10.84
N THR A 211 -15.32 -16.68 -9.60
CA THR A 211 -16.40 -17.38 -8.87
C THR A 211 -17.63 -16.47 -8.71
N ARG A 212 -17.43 -15.23 -8.25
CA ARG A 212 -18.54 -14.29 -7.99
C ARG A 212 -19.30 -13.88 -9.25
N LEU A 213 -18.60 -13.80 -10.38
CA LEU A 213 -19.16 -13.38 -11.67
C LEU A 213 -19.51 -14.54 -12.61
N GLY A 214 -19.28 -15.79 -12.20
CA GLY A 214 -19.55 -16.97 -13.03
C GLY A 214 -18.68 -17.04 -14.28
N ILE A 215 -17.42 -16.64 -14.19
CA ILE A 215 -16.43 -16.68 -15.29
C ILE A 215 -15.15 -17.39 -14.85
N SER A 216 -14.31 -17.78 -15.81
CA SER A 216 -13.00 -18.35 -15.46
C SER A 216 -12.08 -17.30 -14.82
N PRO A 217 -11.14 -17.72 -13.95
CA PRO A 217 -10.11 -16.80 -13.42
C PRO A 217 -9.32 -16.10 -14.53
N ALA A 218 -9.00 -16.79 -15.62
CA ALA A 218 -8.33 -16.21 -16.77
C ALA A 218 -9.16 -15.11 -17.44
N THR A 219 -10.50 -15.28 -17.51
CA THR A 219 -11.40 -14.25 -18.02
C THR A 219 -11.46 -13.04 -17.08
N ALA A 220 -11.47 -13.27 -15.76
CA ALA A 220 -11.41 -12.19 -14.76
C ALA A 220 -10.10 -11.39 -14.89
N THR A 221 -8.96 -12.06 -15.05
CA THR A 221 -7.66 -11.43 -15.31
C THR A 221 -7.72 -10.59 -16.58
N LYS A 222 -8.30 -11.12 -17.67
CA LYS A 222 -8.42 -10.39 -18.94
C LYS A 222 -9.27 -9.12 -18.82
N HIS A 223 -10.36 -9.17 -18.05
CA HIS A 223 -11.15 -7.97 -17.75
C HIS A 223 -10.36 -6.96 -16.93
N THR A 224 -9.57 -7.40 -15.97
CA THR A 224 -8.69 -6.55 -15.15
C THR A 224 -7.63 -5.85 -16.01
N GLU A 225 -6.94 -6.56 -16.89
CA GLU A 225 -5.96 -6.00 -17.82
C GLU A 225 -6.59 -4.95 -18.75
N ASN A 226 -7.77 -5.24 -19.31
CA ASN A 226 -8.50 -4.31 -20.16
C ASN A 226 -8.90 -3.05 -19.39
N LEU A 227 -9.32 -3.21 -18.13
CA LEU A 227 -9.66 -2.10 -17.23
C LEU A 227 -8.44 -1.22 -16.94
N TYR A 228 -7.30 -1.82 -16.61
CA TYR A 228 -6.05 -1.10 -16.37
C TYR A 228 -5.64 -0.28 -17.58
N ARG A 229 -5.69 -0.86 -18.77
CA ARG A 229 -5.38 -0.16 -20.02
C ARG A 229 -6.35 1.02 -20.28
N LYS A 230 -7.65 0.85 -20.00
CA LYS A 230 -8.66 1.90 -20.20
C LYS A 230 -8.52 3.03 -19.18
N LEU A 231 -8.14 2.69 -17.97
CA LEU A 231 -7.84 3.65 -16.92
C LEU A 231 -6.41 4.21 -17.01
N CYS A 232 -5.58 3.78 -17.97
CA CYS A 232 -4.17 4.16 -18.10
C CYS A 232 -3.40 3.96 -16.79
N VAL A 233 -3.53 2.77 -16.20
CA VAL A 233 -2.87 2.37 -14.95
C VAL A 233 -2.26 0.99 -15.11
N ASN A 234 -1.29 0.63 -14.25
CA ASN A 234 -0.54 -0.61 -14.38
C ASN A 234 -0.79 -1.59 -13.22
N ASP A 235 -1.47 -1.16 -12.17
CA ASP A 235 -1.71 -1.97 -10.99
C ASP A 235 -3.11 -1.77 -10.43
N ARG A 236 -3.52 -2.70 -9.56
CA ARG A 236 -4.83 -2.74 -8.94
C ARG A 236 -5.15 -1.49 -8.13
N VAL A 237 -4.18 -1.01 -7.38
CA VAL A 237 -4.40 0.06 -6.41
C VAL A 237 -4.60 1.36 -7.11
N THR A 238 -3.73 1.62 -8.07
CA THR A 238 -3.84 2.77 -8.95
C THR A 238 -5.19 2.74 -9.68
N ALA A 239 -5.66 1.55 -10.12
CA ALA A 239 -6.97 1.39 -10.74
C ALA A 239 -8.12 1.73 -9.80
N VAL A 240 -8.10 1.18 -8.58
CA VAL A 240 -9.12 1.40 -7.55
C VAL A 240 -9.14 2.88 -7.13
N ARG A 241 -7.98 3.46 -6.89
CA ARG A 241 -7.86 4.89 -6.52
C ARG A 241 -8.38 5.81 -7.63
N LYS A 242 -7.98 5.55 -8.87
CA LYS A 242 -8.46 6.31 -10.03
C LYS A 242 -9.97 6.18 -10.20
N ALA A 243 -10.51 4.99 -10.01
CA ALA A 243 -11.94 4.74 -10.09
C ALA A 243 -12.74 5.46 -9.01
N LEU A 244 -12.23 5.47 -7.77
CA LEU A 244 -12.81 6.25 -6.67
C LEU A 244 -12.74 7.75 -6.96
N HIS A 245 -11.58 8.25 -7.44
CA HIS A 245 -11.40 9.65 -7.80
C HIS A 245 -12.37 10.11 -8.91
N LEU A 246 -12.59 9.25 -9.89
CA LEU A 246 -13.50 9.50 -10.98
C LEU A 246 -14.99 9.29 -10.59
N GLY A 247 -15.27 8.80 -9.39
CA GLY A 247 -16.63 8.45 -8.97
C GLY A 247 -17.25 7.29 -9.75
N LEU A 248 -16.42 6.48 -10.43
CA LEU A 248 -16.86 5.29 -11.17
C LEU A 248 -17.38 4.19 -10.24
N ILE A 249 -16.96 4.23 -8.99
CA ILE A 249 -17.38 3.36 -7.88
C ILE A 249 -17.60 4.22 -6.65
N GLY A 250 -18.59 3.87 -5.85
CA GLY A 250 -18.78 4.49 -4.54
C GLY A 250 -17.68 4.07 -3.56
N SER A 251 -17.33 4.94 -2.62
CA SER A 251 -16.58 4.48 -1.44
C SER A 251 -17.37 3.33 -0.80
N PRO A 252 -16.68 2.28 -0.31
CA PRO A 252 -17.37 1.27 0.48
C PRO A 252 -18.14 1.98 1.58
N PRO A 253 -19.39 1.57 1.87
CA PRO A 253 -20.16 2.19 2.91
C PRO A 253 -19.33 2.15 4.20
N ASP A 254 -19.14 3.32 4.82
CA ASP A 254 -18.71 3.37 6.21
C ASP A 254 -19.76 2.56 6.98
N ASP A 255 -19.37 1.39 7.46
CA ASP A 255 -20.19 0.64 8.41
C ASP A 255 -20.37 1.53 9.63
N VAL A 256 -21.48 2.26 9.67
CA VAL A 256 -21.95 2.93 10.86
C VAL A 256 -22.45 1.81 11.77
N PRO A 257 -21.78 1.51 12.89
CA PRO A 257 -22.33 0.57 13.85
C PRO A 257 -23.56 1.20 14.46
N GLY A 258 -24.72 0.54 14.25
CA GLY A 258 -25.93 0.78 15.01
C GLY A 258 -25.81 0.30 16.45
#